data_95f04162e1b01dfbde27afc26b43430b
#
_entry.id   95f04162e1b01dfbde27afc26b43430b
#
_cell.length_a   1.000
_cell.length_b   1.000
_cell.length_c   1.000
_cell.angle_alpha   90.00
_cell.angle_beta   90.00
_cell.angle_gamma   90.00
#
_symmetry.space_group_name_H-M   'P 1'
#
loop_
_entity.id
_entity.type
_entity.pdbx_description
1 polymer ?
#
loop_
_entity_poly.entity_id
_entity_poly.type
_entity_poly.pdbx_seq_one_letter_code
_entity_poly.pdbx_strand_id
1 'polypeptide(L)'
;MSNSFYVFVESLKSTYQAGGVVMLPILLVGTVGFYYLFYSWFRIGSDFFRQDVQKVIKNLRHDLNEGGVEKAMSRLEKRRGILASELRYAIENAQKNPEGFRDIMQVRMLGTMRHMEKGSHIVAVMAAAAPLLGLLGTVTGMVSTFEVITLYGNQNPVLMADGISEALISTQSGLLVAFPLTLLKQRLDERVEILTQDLKLGATIIDNYFVG
;
A
#
# COMPACT_ATOMS: atom_id res chain seq x y z
N MET A 1 14.38 1.41 29.96
CA MET A 1 13.49 1.21 28.77
C MET A 1 12.02 1.39 29.06
N SER A 2 11.50 1.00 30.23
CA SER A 2 10.07 1.14 30.56
C SER A 2 9.57 2.59 30.65
N ASN A 3 10.37 3.51 31.18
CA ASN A 3 9.95 4.90 31.42
C ASN A 3 9.67 5.69 30.12
N SER A 4 10.48 5.50 29.08
CA SER A 4 10.28 6.17 27.76
C SER A 4 9.03 5.68 27.06
N PHE A 5 8.67 4.40 27.21
CA PHE A 5 7.45 3.84 26.63
C PHE A 5 6.19 4.38 27.34
N TYR A 6 6.21 4.48 28.66
CA TYR A 6 5.09 5.09 29.41
C TYR A 6 4.88 6.55 29.06
N VAL A 7 5.95 7.35 28.96
CA VAL A 7 5.89 8.76 28.55
C VAL A 7 5.30 8.89 27.13
N PHE A 8 5.70 8.02 26.23
CA PHE A 8 5.17 8.00 24.85
C PHE A 8 3.65 7.66 24.81
N VAL A 9 3.22 6.64 25.54
CA VAL A 9 1.80 6.26 25.63
C VAL A 9 0.96 7.37 26.28
N GLU A 10 1.49 8.02 27.31
CA GLU A 10 0.83 9.13 27.97
C GLU A 10 0.70 10.37 27.08
N SER A 11 1.75 10.67 26.30
CA SER A 11 1.70 11.71 25.26
C SER A 11 0.65 11.41 24.18
N LEU A 12 0.54 10.16 23.72
CA LEU A 12 -0.50 9.77 22.77
C LEU A 12 -1.90 9.93 23.34
N LYS A 13 -2.10 9.56 24.61
CA LYS A 13 -3.38 9.70 25.30
C LYS A 13 -3.75 11.15 25.48
N SER A 14 -2.80 12.02 25.87
CA SER A 14 -3.03 13.45 26.01
C SER A 14 -3.37 14.12 24.67
N THR A 15 -2.64 13.77 23.60
CA THR A 15 -2.91 14.25 22.25
C THR A 15 -4.29 13.80 21.75
N TYR A 16 -4.70 12.57 22.04
CA TYR A 16 -6.02 12.06 21.71
C TYR A 16 -7.13 12.86 22.43
N GLN A 17 -6.96 13.12 23.73
CA GLN A 17 -7.94 13.88 24.51
C GLN A 17 -8.02 15.35 24.08
N ALA A 18 -6.89 15.93 23.69
CA ALA A 18 -6.79 17.32 23.27
C ALA A 18 -7.28 17.58 21.83
N GLY A 19 -7.34 16.56 20.98
CA GLY A 19 -7.75 16.70 19.57
C GLY A 19 -9.23 16.50 19.28
N GLY A 20 -10.07 16.35 20.32
CA GLY A 20 -11.53 16.32 20.23
C GLY A 20 -12.14 15.11 19.54
N VAL A 21 -13.41 15.24 19.17
CA VAL A 21 -14.23 14.12 18.62
C VAL A 21 -13.69 13.61 17.30
N VAL A 22 -13.04 14.45 16.49
CA VAL A 22 -12.51 14.07 15.16
C VAL A 22 -11.30 13.13 15.26
N MET A 23 -10.66 13.03 16.42
CA MET A 23 -9.54 12.09 16.62
C MET A 23 -9.95 10.62 16.45
N LEU A 24 -11.18 10.26 16.82
CA LEU A 24 -11.67 8.88 16.69
C LEU A 24 -11.74 8.43 15.21
N PRO A 25 -12.39 9.16 14.28
CA PRO A 25 -12.34 8.85 12.85
C PRO A 25 -10.92 8.87 12.28
N ILE A 26 -10.02 9.79 12.70
CA ILE A 26 -8.62 9.79 12.25
C ILE A 26 -7.89 8.50 12.65
N LEU A 27 -8.05 8.06 13.89
CA LEU A 27 -7.46 6.79 14.37
C LEU A 27 -8.03 5.58 13.63
N LEU A 28 -9.33 5.56 13.37
CA LEU A 28 -9.97 4.49 12.62
C LEU A 28 -9.40 4.40 11.20
N VAL A 29 -9.34 5.52 10.49
CA VAL A 29 -8.76 5.62 9.14
C VAL A 29 -7.29 5.20 9.15
N GLY A 30 -6.50 5.66 10.13
CA GLY A 30 -5.11 5.25 10.30
C GLY A 30 -4.97 3.74 10.51
N THR A 31 -5.74 3.17 11.43
CA THR A 31 -5.70 1.72 11.73
C THR A 31 -6.06 0.88 10.52
N VAL A 32 -7.15 1.23 9.82
CA VAL A 32 -7.57 0.55 8.59
C VAL A 32 -6.52 0.70 7.49
N GLY A 33 -5.98 1.92 7.30
CA GLY A 33 -4.94 2.20 6.31
C GLY A 33 -3.68 1.35 6.54
N PHE A 34 -3.14 1.34 7.76
CA PHE A 34 -1.98 0.53 8.11
C PHE A 34 -2.25 -0.97 8.03
N TYR A 35 -3.42 -1.44 8.45
CA TYR A 35 -3.81 -2.85 8.31
C TYR A 35 -3.75 -3.31 6.86
N TYR A 36 -4.39 -2.58 5.93
CA TYR A 36 -4.39 -2.93 4.51
C TYR A 36 -3.01 -2.76 3.86
N LEU A 37 -2.22 -1.80 4.32
CA LEU A 37 -0.85 -1.61 3.87
C LEU A 37 0.03 -2.82 4.24
N PHE A 38 0.02 -3.24 5.51
CA PHE A 38 0.76 -4.43 5.94
C PHE A 38 0.23 -5.71 5.29
N TYR A 39 -1.08 -5.85 5.17
CA TYR A 39 -1.69 -6.98 4.46
C TYR A 39 -1.19 -7.08 3.02
N SER A 40 -1.19 -5.97 2.27
CA SER A 40 -0.69 -5.92 0.89
C SER A 40 0.81 -6.20 0.83
N TRP A 41 1.57 -5.65 1.76
CA TRP A 41 3.01 -5.87 1.87
C TRP A 41 3.35 -7.36 2.08
N PHE A 42 2.71 -8.02 3.05
CA PHE A 42 2.92 -9.44 3.30
C PHE A 42 2.46 -10.33 2.14
N ARG A 43 1.43 -9.94 1.43
CA ARG A 43 0.88 -10.69 0.29
C ARG A 43 1.81 -10.66 -0.94
N ILE A 44 2.41 -9.52 -1.25
CA ILE A 44 3.43 -9.42 -2.31
C ILE A 44 4.71 -10.16 -1.88
N GLY A 45 4.94 -10.28 -0.58
CA GLY A 45 5.83 -11.22 0.07
C GLY A 45 7.28 -11.18 -0.40
N SER A 46 7.80 -12.33 -0.80
CA SER A 46 9.23 -12.51 -1.15
C SER A 46 9.66 -11.68 -2.36
N ASP A 47 8.74 -11.30 -3.23
CA ASP A 47 9.05 -10.49 -4.42
C ASP A 47 9.28 -9.01 -4.06
N PHE A 48 8.76 -8.54 -2.92
CA PHE A 48 8.97 -7.17 -2.46
C PHE A 48 10.43 -6.89 -2.05
N PHE A 49 11.09 -7.82 -1.35
CA PHE A 49 12.45 -7.65 -0.84
C PHE A 49 13.55 -8.10 -1.80
N ARG A 50 13.22 -8.84 -2.86
CA ARG A 50 14.21 -9.39 -3.78
C ARG A 50 14.48 -8.41 -4.93
N GLN A 51 15.69 -7.87 -4.95
CA GLN A 51 16.27 -7.14 -6.10
C GLN A 51 16.51 -8.07 -7.33
N ASP A 52 16.22 -9.36 -7.21
CA ASP A 52 16.56 -10.39 -8.19
C ASP A 52 15.50 -10.63 -9.27
N VAL A 53 14.45 -9.81 -9.34
CA VAL A 53 13.34 -10.02 -10.29
C VAL A 53 13.84 -9.90 -11.74
N GLN A 54 14.65 -8.90 -12.05
CA GLN A 54 15.26 -8.75 -13.38
C GLN A 54 16.19 -9.91 -13.74
N LYS A 55 16.86 -10.50 -12.74
CA LYS A 55 17.68 -11.72 -12.97
C LYS A 55 16.82 -12.94 -13.31
N VAL A 56 15.56 -13.00 -12.82
CA VAL A 56 14.63 -14.09 -13.19
C VAL A 56 14.35 -14.03 -14.68
N ILE A 57 14.02 -12.87 -15.20
CA ILE A 57 13.69 -12.69 -16.63
C ILE A 57 14.91 -12.94 -17.51
N LYS A 58 16.09 -12.40 -17.13
CA LYS A 58 17.33 -12.63 -17.86
C LYS A 58 17.69 -14.13 -17.90
N ASN A 59 17.56 -14.81 -16.76
CA ASN A 59 17.82 -16.24 -16.66
C ASN A 59 16.77 -17.06 -17.42
N LEU A 60 15.50 -16.66 -17.41
CA LEU A 60 14.44 -17.34 -18.17
C LEU A 60 14.78 -17.41 -19.65
N ARG A 61 15.18 -16.27 -20.25
CA ARG A 61 15.58 -16.22 -21.66
C ARG A 61 16.79 -17.11 -21.95
N HIS A 62 17.80 -17.06 -21.06
CA HIS A 62 19.00 -17.88 -21.20
C HIS A 62 18.70 -19.38 -21.05
N ASP A 63 17.90 -19.77 -20.04
CA ASP A 63 17.55 -21.16 -19.78
C ASP A 63 16.70 -21.75 -20.90
N LEU A 64 15.74 -21.00 -21.45
CA LEU A 64 14.94 -21.46 -22.60
C LEU A 64 15.80 -21.68 -23.84
N ASN A 65 16.76 -20.78 -24.13
CA ASN A 65 17.59 -20.88 -25.33
C ASN A 65 18.68 -21.97 -25.24
N GLU A 66 19.28 -22.20 -24.07
CA GLU A 66 20.41 -23.10 -23.91
C GLU A 66 20.08 -24.45 -23.25
N GLY A 67 19.05 -24.50 -22.43
CA GLY A 67 18.70 -25.69 -21.64
C GLY A 67 17.27 -26.16 -21.80
N GLY A 68 16.51 -25.49 -22.67
CA GLY A 68 15.12 -25.87 -22.93
C GLY A 68 14.17 -25.59 -21.75
N VAL A 69 12.95 -26.05 -21.93
CA VAL A 69 11.85 -25.82 -20.99
C VAL A 69 12.08 -26.45 -19.61
N GLU A 70 12.71 -27.66 -19.58
CA GLU A 70 12.94 -28.36 -18.31
C GLU A 70 13.86 -27.58 -17.36
N LYS A 71 14.92 -26.95 -17.89
CA LYS A 71 15.86 -26.14 -17.10
C LYS A 71 15.20 -24.88 -16.58
N ALA A 72 14.39 -24.21 -17.42
CA ALA A 72 13.62 -23.03 -17.02
C ALA A 72 12.61 -23.37 -15.92
N MET A 73 11.85 -24.45 -16.07
CA MET A 73 10.87 -24.91 -15.08
C MET A 73 11.54 -25.28 -13.74
N SER A 74 12.59 -26.10 -13.75
CA SER A 74 13.34 -26.52 -12.54
C SER A 74 13.90 -25.31 -11.75
N ARG A 75 14.30 -24.24 -12.44
CA ARG A 75 14.78 -23.01 -11.79
C ARG A 75 13.64 -22.19 -11.20
N LEU A 76 12.49 -22.11 -11.89
CA LEU A 76 11.31 -21.42 -11.41
C LEU A 76 10.65 -22.14 -10.22
N GLU A 77 10.68 -23.46 -10.16
CA GLU A 77 10.18 -24.28 -9.05
C GLU A 77 10.91 -24.00 -7.73
N LYS A 78 12.22 -23.75 -7.80
CA LYS A 78 13.05 -23.41 -6.63
C LYS A 78 12.78 -22.00 -6.11
N ARG A 79 12.01 -21.20 -6.83
CA ARG A 79 11.66 -19.82 -6.44
C ARG A 79 10.22 -19.74 -5.96
N ARG A 80 10.03 -19.02 -4.85
CA ARG A 80 8.71 -18.69 -4.31
C ARG A 80 8.42 -17.24 -4.66
N GLY A 81 7.20 -16.96 -5.13
CA GLY A 81 6.72 -15.61 -5.44
C GLY A 81 5.70 -15.63 -6.57
N ILE A 82 5.01 -14.51 -6.73
CA ILE A 82 3.95 -14.33 -7.74
C ILE A 82 4.56 -14.47 -9.15
N LEU A 83 5.68 -13.79 -9.40
CA LEU A 83 6.33 -13.84 -10.72
C LEU A 83 6.70 -15.25 -11.13
N ALA A 84 7.36 -16.02 -10.25
CA ALA A 84 7.77 -17.39 -10.56
C ALA A 84 6.57 -18.31 -10.82
N SER A 85 5.49 -18.17 -10.06
CA SER A 85 4.27 -18.96 -10.24
C SER A 85 3.56 -18.64 -11.55
N GLU A 86 3.49 -17.37 -11.92
CA GLU A 86 2.84 -16.94 -13.17
C GLU A 86 3.69 -17.32 -14.39
N LEU A 87 5.02 -17.26 -14.32
CA LEU A 87 5.89 -17.69 -15.41
C LEU A 87 5.85 -19.22 -15.61
N ARG A 88 5.74 -20.02 -14.54
CA ARG A 88 5.51 -21.47 -14.66
C ARG A 88 4.20 -21.76 -15.36
N TYR A 89 3.13 -21.10 -14.93
CA TYR A 89 1.82 -21.21 -15.57
C TYR A 89 1.88 -20.83 -17.06
N ALA A 90 2.63 -19.76 -17.39
CA ALA A 90 2.83 -19.33 -18.77
C ALA A 90 3.52 -20.41 -19.62
N ILE A 91 4.60 -21.03 -19.13
CA ILE A 91 5.31 -22.11 -19.85
C ILE A 91 4.39 -23.31 -20.06
N GLU A 92 3.69 -23.76 -19.01
CA GLU A 92 2.77 -24.91 -19.10
C GLU A 92 1.65 -24.71 -20.12
N ASN A 93 1.08 -23.49 -20.19
CA ASN A 93 0.03 -23.16 -21.14
C ASN A 93 0.55 -22.98 -22.57
N ALA A 94 1.73 -22.37 -22.76
CA ALA A 94 2.36 -22.24 -24.06
C ALA A 94 2.66 -23.62 -24.69
N GLN A 95 3.04 -24.62 -23.87
CA GLN A 95 3.23 -25.99 -24.34
C GLN A 95 1.92 -26.69 -24.76
N LYS A 96 0.84 -26.42 -24.02
CA LYS A 96 -0.46 -27.09 -24.26
C LYS A 96 -1.27 -26.46 -25.41
N ASN A 97 -1.22 -25.15 -25.51
CA ASN A 97 -2.01 -24.38 -26.47
C ASN A 97 -1.24 -23.15 -26.96
N PRO A 98 -0.29 -23.31 -27.89
CA PRO A 98 0.50 -22.20 -28.41
C PRO A 98 -0.35 -21.13 -29.09
N GLU A 99 -1.35 -21.53 -29.88
CA GLU A 99 -2.18 -20.60 -30.66
C GLU A 99 -3.06 -19.70 -29.76
N GLY A 100 -3.59 -20.23 -28.64
CA GLY A 100 -4.41 -19.49 -27.69
C GLY A 100 -3.63 -18.85 -26.53
N PHE A 101 -2.32 -18.99 -26.50
CA PHE A 101 -1.46 -18.57 -25.38
C PHE A 101 -1.62 -17.08 -25.04
N ARG A 102 -1.63 -16.22 -26.06
CA ARG A 102 -1.71 -14.75 -25.87
C ARG A 102 -2.98 -14.35 -25.15
N ASP A 103 -4.12 -14.87 -25.57
CA ASP A 103 -5.43 -14.54 -24.98
C ASP A 103 -5.53 -15.05 -23.54
N ILE A 104 -5.10 -16.30 -23.31
CA ILE A 104 -5.08 -16.91 -21.98
C ILE A 104 -4.18 -16.10 -21.03
N MET A 105 -2.97 -15.74 -21.48
CA MET A 105 -2.04 -14.96 -20.68
C MET A 105 -2.54 -13.54 -20.40
N GLN A 106 -3.17 -12.88 -21.38
CA GLN A 106 -3.73 -11.55 -21.17
C GLN A 106 -4.81 -11.55 -20.08
N VAL A 107 -5.75 -12.49 -20.12
CA VAL A 107 -6.79 -12.64 -19.10
C VAL A 107 -6.17 -12.95 -17.73
N ARG A 108 -5.22 -13.87 -17.70
CA ARG A 108 -4.50 -14.27 -16.48
C ARG A 108 -3.75 -13.10 -15.85
N MET A 109 -3.01 -12.34 -16.64
CA MET A 109 -2.26 -11.17 -16.18
C MET A 109 -3.16 -10.09 -15.60
N LEU A 110 -4.30 -9.79 -16.23
CA LEU A 110 -5.29 -8.85 -15.69
C LEU A 110 -5.81 -9.31 -14.32
N GLY A 111 -6.07 -10.61 -14.15
CA GLY A 111 -6.47 -11.19 -12.87
C GLY A 111 -5.40 -11.03 -11.79
N THR A 112 -4.15 -11.33 -12.11
CA THR A 112 -3.00 -11.24 -11.21
C THR A 112 -2.70 -9.78 -10.83
N MET A 113 -2.75 -8.84 -11.80
CA MET A 113 -2.61 -7.41 -11.53
C MET A 113 -3.67 -6.90 -10.56
N ARG A 114 -4.95 -7.19 -10.85
CA ARG A 114 -6.06 -6.84 -9.96
C ARG A 114 -5.89 -7.43 -8.56
N HIS A 115 -5.36 -8.65 -8.47
CA HIS A 115 -5.06 -9.28 -7.18
C HIS A 115 -3.93 -8.55 -6.44
N MET A 116 -2.86 -8.14 -7.11
CA MET A 116 -1.75 -7.39 -6.50
C MET A 116 -2.18 -5.99 -6.02
N GLU A 117 -3.03 -5.31 -6.78
CA GLU A 117 -3.55 -3.97 -6.47
C GLU A 117 -4.62 -3.96 -5.37
N LYS A 118 -5.24 -5.12 -5.08
CA LYS A 118 -6.31 -5.24 -4.11
C LYS A 118 -5.88 -4.88 -2.70
N GLY A 119 -6.03 -3.76 -2.20
CA GLY A 119 -5.61 -3.27 -0.89
C GLY A 119 -4.86 -1.95 -1.04
N SER A 120 -4.04 -1.77 -2.08
CA SER A 120 -3.40 -0.49 -2.35
C SER A 120 -4.43 0.63 -2.56
N HIS A 121 -5.55 0.33 -3.24
CA HIS A 121 -6.64 1.28 -3.43
C HIS A 121 -7.27 1.73 -2.09
N ILE A 122 -7.48 0.80 -1.14
CA ILE A 122 -8.01 1.14 0.19
C ILE A 122 -7.02 2.02 0.93
N VAL A 123 -5.72 1.70 0.88
CA VAL A 123 -4.68 2.53 1.49
C VAL A 123 -4.67 3.94 0.89
N ALA A 124 -4.87 4.06 -0.44
CA ALA A 124 -4.97 5.36 -1.11
C ALA A 124 -6.13 6.20 -0.55
N VAL A 125 -7.30 5.60 -0.42
CA VAL A 125 -8.49 6.28 0.12
C VAL A 125 -8.27 6.70 1.57
N MET A 126 -7.69 5.83 2.40
CA MET A 126 -7.40 6.15 3.81
C MET A 126 -6.35 7.26 3.93
N ALA A 127 -5.28 7.21 3.13
CA ALA A 127 -4.24 8.24 3.12
C ALA A 127 -4.79 9.62 2.68
N ALA A 128 -5.74 9.66 1.74
CA ALA A 128 -6.40 10.89 1.30
C ALA A 128 -7.44 11.39 2.32
N ALA A 129 -8.16 10.49 3.00
CA ALA A 129 -9.18 10.83 3.97
C ALA A 129 -8.61 11.42 5.27
N ALA A 130 -7.42 10.95 5.71
CA ALA A 130 -6.85 11.38 6.98
C ALA A 130 -6.61 12.90 7.08
N PRO A 131 -6.01 13.60 6.08
CA PRO A 131 -5.86 15.04 6.13
C PRO A 131 -7.21 15.80 6.07
N LEU A 132 -8.19 15.24 5.32
CA LEU A 132 -9.52 15.85 5.23
C LEU A 132 -10.26 15.80 6.58
N LEU A 133 -10.10 14.70 7.31
CA LEU A 133 -10.61 14.60 8.69
C LEU A 133 -9.87 15.58 9.62
N GLY A 134 -8.56 15.74 9.46
CA GLY A 134 -7.81 16.76 10.19
C GLY A 134 -8.32 18.19 9.91
N LEU A 135 -8.60 18.49 8.63
CA LEU A 135 -9.22 19.77 8.24
C LEU A 135 -10.63 19.93 8.85
N LEU A 136 -11.43 18.86 8.86
CA LEU A 136 -12.73 18.88 9.54
C LEU A 136 -12.56 19.23 11.03
N GLY A 137 -11.53 18.70 11.67
CA GLY A 137 -11.20 19.05 13.06
C GLY A 137 -10.90 20.54 13.27
N THR A 138 -10.24 21.21 12.29
CA THR A 138 -10.07 22.68 12.42
C THR A 138 -11.39 23.42 12.34
N VAL A 139 -12.28 23.00 11.46
CA VAL A 139 -13.61 23.64 11.34
C VAL A 139 -14.41 23.45 12.62
N THR A 140 -14.46 22.24 13.17
CA THR A 140 -15.19 21.95 14.41
C THR A 140 -14.61 22.68 15.61
N GLY A 141 -13.28 22.70 15.78
CA GLY A 141 -12.60 23.41 16.86
C GLY A 141 -12.81 24.93 16.79
N MET A 142 -12.77 25.51 15.59
CA MET A 142 -13.05 26.94 15.40
C MET A 142 -14.53 27.29 15.67
N VAL A 143 -15.46 26.42 15.26
CA VAL A 143 -16.89 26.59 15.60
C VAL A 143 -17.07 26.64 17.12
N SER A 144 -16.47 25.67 17.84
CA SER A 144 -16.51 25.64 19.30
C SER A 144 -15.91 26.91 19.94
N THR A 145 -14.81 27.45 19.39
CA THR A 145 -14.22 28.71 19.84
C THR A 145 -15.17 29.85 19.68
N PHE A 146 -15.88 29.99 18.54
CA PHE A 146 -16.87 31.06 18.31
C PHE A 146 -18.11 30.92 19.20
N GLU A 147 -18.55 29.70 19.51
CA GLU A 147 -19.62 29.44 20.46
C GLU A 147 -19.24 29.96 21.86
N VAL A 148 -18.00 29.68 22.32
CA VAL A 148 -17.50 30.21 23.59
C VAL A 148 -17.50 31.76 23.60
N ILE A 149 -17.08 32.42 22.52
CA ILE A 149 -17.08 33.86 22.39
C ILE A 149 -18.52 34.42 22.45
N THR A 150 -19.47 33.74 21.81
CA THR A 150 -20.87 34.15 21.78
C THR A 150 -21.52 34.04 23.16
N LEU A 151 -21.18 33.00 23.93
CA LEU A 151 -21.80 32.77 25.25
C LEU A 151 -21.15 33.58 26.37
N TYR A 152 -19.83 33.74 26.34
CA TYR A 152 -19.07 34.34 27.46
C TYR A 152 -18.34 35.66 27.08
N GLY A 153 -18.47 36.09 25.82
CA GLY A 153 -17.68 37.22 25.32
C GLY A 153 -16.18 36.92 25.32
N ASN A 154 -15.35 37.95 25.30
CA ASN A 154 -13.88 37.82 25.33
C ASN A 154 -13.32 37.60 26.75
N GLN A 155 -14.15 37.27 27.72
CA GLN A 155 -13.73 37.20 29.12
C GLN A 155 -13.10 35.86 29.54
N ASN A 156 -13.14 34.86 28.65
CA ASN A 156 -12.55 33.56 28.95
C ASN A 156 -11.54 33.08 27.88
N PRO A 157 -10.33 33.68 27.88
CA PRO A 157 -9.29 33.35 26.89
C PRO A 157 -8.80 31.88 26.97
N VAL A 158 -8.98 31.21 28.13
CA VAL A 158 -8.58 29.81 28.30
C VAL A 158 -9.45 28.87 27.47
N LEU A 159 -10.79 29.03 27.55
CA LEU A 159 -11.72 28.22 26.75
C LEU A 159 -11.58 28.48 25.23
N MET A 160 -11.21 29.69 24.84
CA MET A 160 -10.92 30.03 23.44
C MET A 160 -9.64 29.34 22.98
N ALA A 161 -8.58 29.32 23.82
CA ALA A 161 -7.32 28.64 23.52
C ALA A 161 -7.50 27.13 23.37
N ASP A 162 -8.39 26.53 24.16
CA ASP A 162 -8.70 25.11 24.09
C ASP A 162 -9.29 24.72 22.71
N GLY A 163 -10.27 25.45 22.20
CA GLY A 163 -10.86 25.18 20.89
C GLY A 163 -9.88 25.39 19.73
N ILE A 164 -8.98 26.39 19.82
CA ILE A 164 -7.90 26.58 18.83
C ILE A 164 -6.89 25.43 18.91
N SER A 165 -6.51 25.02 20.11
CA SER A 165 -5.60 23.89 20.32
C SER A 165 -6.17 22.59 19.74
N GLU A 166 -7.44 22.30 19.99
CA GLU A 166 -8.16 21.15 19.43
C GLU A 166 -8.10 21.14 17.90
N ALA A 167 -8.35 22.29 17.27
CA ALA A 167 -8.29 22.47 15.82
C ALA A 167 -6.88 22.16 15.27
N LEU A 168 -5.82 22.66 15.90
CA LEU A 168 -4.44 22.45 15.46
C LEU A 168 -4.00 21.00 15.64
N ILE A 169 -4.32 20.37 16.77
CA ILE A 169 -3.94 18.99 17.09
C ILE A 169 -4.60 18.01 16.14
N SER A 170 -5.88 18.21 15.80
CA SER A 170 -6.58 17.34 14.86
C SER A 170 -5.96 17.36 13.46
N THR A 171 -5.59 18.54 12.96
CA THR A 171 -4.90 18.66 11.66
C THR A 171 -3.52 18.03 11.69
N GLN A 172 -2.73 18.29 12.72
CA GLN A 172 -1.43 17.67 12.91
C GLN A 172 -1.54 16.13 12.90
N SER A 173 -2.53 15.58 13.61
CA SER A 173 -2.76 14.15 13.70
C SER A 173 -3.16 13.55 12.35
N GLY A 174 -4.05 14.21 11.60
CA GLY A 174 -4.44 13.79 10.25
C GLY A 174 -3.25 13.72 9.29
N LEU A 175 -2.37 14.73 9.30
CA LEU A 175 -1.16 14.75 8.49
C LEU A 175 -0.14 13.70 8.92
N LEU A 176 0.01 13.47 10.23
CA LEU A 176 0.93 12.46 10.78
C LEU A 176 0.54 11.04 10.37
N VAL A 177 -0.75 10.75 10.24
CA VAL A 177 -1.27 9.48 9.73
C VAL A 177 -1.11 9.37 8.21
N ALA A 178 -1.43 10.43 7.48
CA ALA A 178 -1.42 10.42 6.03
C ALA A 178 -0.03 10.28 5.42
N PHE A 179 0.96 10.95 6.00
CA PHE A 179 2.32 10.99 5.46
C PHE A 179 2.97 9.60 5.31
N PRO A 180 3.07 8.77 6.36
CA PRO A 180 3.64 7.43 6.22
C PRO A 180 2.80 6.52 5.33
N LEU A 181 1.45 6.61 5.38
CA LEU A 181 0.59 5.82 4.50
C LEU A 181 0.84 6.12 3.03
N THR A 182 0.98 7.40 2.67
CA THR A 182 1.25 7.83 1.29
C THR A 182 2.61 7.35 0.81
N LEU A 183 3.67 7.54 1.60
CA LEU A 183 5.03 7.12 1.23
C LEU A 183 5.14 5.60 1.05
N LEU A 184 4.59 4.84 2.00
CA LEU A 184 4.66 3.38 1.96
C LEU A 184 3.78 2.81 0.84
N LYS A 185 2.62 3.43 0.58
CA LYS A 185 1.78 3.10 -0.57
C LYS A 185 2.51 3.32 -1.89
N GLN A 186 3.17 4.44 -2.07
CA GLN A 186 3.94 4.72 -3.28
C GLN A 186 5.00 3.64 -3.53
N ARG A 187 5.72 3.22 -2.50
CA ARG A 187 6.69 2.11 -2.60
C ARG A 187 6.04 0.78 -3.00
N LEU A 188 4.84 0.53 -2.48
CA LEU A 188 4.06 -0.67 -2.83
C LEU A 188 3.65 -0.63 -4.31
N ASP A 189 3.14 0.50 -4.79
CA ASP A 189 2.70 0.67 -6.17
C ASP A 189 3.86 0.53 -7.17
N GLU A 190 5.02 1.14 -6.89
CA GLU A 190 6.24 0.98 -7.67
C GLU A 190 6.64 -0.50 -7.82
N ARG A 191 6.49 -1.30 -6.75
CA ARG A 191 6.80 -2.74 -6.79
C ARG A 191 5.78 -3.54 -7.59
N VAL A 192 4.49 -3.22 -7.47
CA VAL A 192 3.44 -3.84 -8.28
C VAL A 192 3.67 -3.54 -9.77
N GLU A 193 4.04 -2.31 -10.10
CA GLU A 193 4.35 -1.91 -11.47
C GLU A 193 5.54 -2.68 -12.05
N ILE A 194 6.66 -2.75 -11.32
CA ILE A 194 7.85 -3.52 -11.74
C ILE A 194 7.49 -4.99 -11.96
N LEU A 195 6.80 -5.63 -11.01
CA LEU A 195 6.37 -7.03 -11.15
C LEU A 195 5.47 -7.24 -12.37
N THR A 196 4.59 -6.29 -12.64
CA THR A 196 3.70 -6.31 -13.81
C THR A 196 4.48 -6.20 -15.12
N GLN A 197 5.46 -5.30 -15.19
CA GLN A 197 6.32 -5.14 -16.35
C GLN A 197 7.16 -6.39 -16.60
N ASP A 198 7.75 -6.95 -15.56
CA ASP A 198 8.54 -8.18 -15.64
C ASP A 198 7.69 -9.40 -16.05
N LEU A 199 6.45 -9.47 -15.56
CA LEU A 199 5.50 -10.51 -15.98
C LEU A 199 5.17 -10.41 -17.47
N LYS A 200 4.91 -9.20 -17.97
CA LYS A 200 4.68 -8.92 -19.41
C LYS A 200 5.88 -9.34 -20.24
N LEU A 201 7.07 -8.93 -19.81
CA LEU A 201 8.31 -9.27 -20.51
C LEU A 201 8.56 -10.78 -20.52
N GLY A 202 8.34 -11.47 -19.39
CA GLY A 202 8.46 -12.91 -19.30
C GLY A 202 7.48 -13.65 -20.21
N ALA A 203 6.22 -13.21 -20.25
CA ALA A 203 5.21 -13.76 -21.15
C ALA A 203 5.59 -13.57 -22.64
N THR A 204 6.13 -12.41 -23.00
CA THR A 204 6.61 -12.15 -24.37
C THR A 204 7.81 -13.05 -24.74
N ILE A 205 8.73 -13.30 -23.82
CA ILE A 205 9.84 -14.23 -24.05
C ILE A 205 9.35 -15.66 -24.30
N ILE A 206 8.36 -16.09 -23.52
CA ILE A 206 7.74 -17.41 -23.66
C ILE A 206 6.97 -17.52 -24.99
N ASP A 207 6.18 -16.50 -25.34
CA ASP A 207 5.43 -16.41 -26.59
C ASP A 207 6.37 -16.55 -27.81
N ASN A 208 7.46 -15.77 -27.83
CA ASN A 208 8.46 -15.84 -28.90
C ASN A 208 9.22 -17.17 -28.98
N TYR A 209 9.29 -17.93 -27.90
CA TYR A 209 9.94 -19.23 -27.88
C TYR A 209 9.04 -20.34 -28.43
N PHE A 210 7.72 -20.27 -28.18
CA PHE A 210 6.78 -21.34 -28.56
C PHE A 210 5.97 -21.03 -29.84
N VAL A 211 5.73 -19.76 -30.14
CA VAL A 211 4.82 -19.31 -31.22
C VAL A 211 5.58 -18.61 -32.35
N GLY A 212 6.72 -17.96 -32.05
CA GLY A 212 7.54 -17.26 -33.05
C GLY A 212 8.63 -18.08 -33.59
#